data_badb440b8cdccc4ad16a1b7e8cb49112
#
_entry.id   badb440b8cdccc4ad16a1b7e8cb49112
#
_cell.length_a   1.000
_cell.length_b   1.000
_cell.length_c   1.000
_cell.angle_alpha   90.00
_cell.angle_beta   90.00
_cell.angle_gamma   90.00
#
_symmetry.space_group_name_H-M   'P 1'
#
loop_
_entity.id
_entity.type
_entity.pdbx_description
1 polymer ?
#
loop_
_entity_poly.entity_id
_entity_poly.type
_entity_poly.pdbx_seq_one_letter_code
_entity_poly.pdbx_strand_id
1 'polypeptide(L)'
;MRWDVWCGAKQAYNDPYMKEWGFAQTNPNEELAQVHYFSMKKHQPNGEVDFLIIVKEFITPKEPTMHFFAQADKETNQHTAPYRPCGWGKTMLEALSECIRAIHRFPYEGTEIRAAKA
;
A
#
# COMPACT_ATOMS: atom_id res chain seq x y z
N MET A 1 -6.02 -25.15 -20.65
CA MET A 1 -7.03 -24.10 -20.65
C MET A 1 -7.08 -23.41 -21.98
N ARG A 2 -8.25 -23.16 -22.44
CA ARG A 2 -8.45 -22.54 -23.75
C ARG A 2 -8.71 -21.05 -23.54
N TRP A 3 -7.87 -20.25 -24.13
CA TRP A 3 -7.99 -18.80 -24.01
C TRP A 3 -9.15 -18.23 -24.81
N ASP A 4 -9.56 -18.92 -25.86
CA ASP A 4 -10.63 -18.43 -26.69
C ASP A 4 -12.00 -18.50 -26.04
N VAL A 5 -12.18 -19.35 -25.02
CA VAL A 5 -13.40 -19.31 -24.21
C VAL A 5 -13.45 -18.09 -23.31
N TRP A 6 -12.39 -17.32 -23.30
CA TRP A 6 -12.24 -16.17 -22.43
C TRP A 6 -12.31 -14.87 -23.20
N CYS A 7 -13.34 -14.70 -23.98
CA CYS A 7 -13.46 -13.46 -24.77
C CYS A 7 -13.46 -12.23 -23.89
N GLY A 8 -14.17 -12.29 -22.76
CA GLY A 8 -14.14 -11.21 -21.79
C GLY A 8 -12.77 -11.05 -21.16
N ALA A 9 -12.09 -12.17 -20.94
CA ALA A 9 -10.74 -12.15 -20.38
C ALA A 9 -9.77 -11.48 -21.33
N LYS A 10 -9.90 -11.73 -22.62
CA LYS A 10 -9.04 -11.12 -23.62
C LYS A 10 -9.19 -9.61 -23.62
N GLN A 11 -10.40 -9.13 -23.46
CA GLN A 11 -10.66 -7.71 -23.37
C GLN A 11 -10.09 -7.12 -22.09
N ALA A 12 -10.27 -7.81 -20.98
CA ALA A 12 -9.73 -7.38 -19.69
C ALA A 12 -8.22 -7.38 -19.72
N TYR A 13 -7.62 -8.33 -20.42
CA TYR A 13 -6.18 -8.45 -20.56
C TYR A 13 -5.57 -7.21 -21.22
N ASN A 14 -6.31 -6.55 -22.08
CA ASN A 14 -5.87 -5.33 -22.74
C ASN A 14 -6.16 -4.07 -21.92
N ASP A 15 -6.86 -4.22 -20.80
CA ASP A 15 -7.14 -3.12 -19.89
C ASP A 15 -5.84 -2.77 -19.14
N PRO A 16 -5.40 -1.50 -19.16
CA PRO A 16 -4.16 -1.11 -18.47
C PRO A 16 -4.21 -1.35 -16.96
N TYR A 17 -5.40 -1.48 -16.38
CA TYR A 17 -5.56 -1.73 -14.94
C TYR A 17 -5.78 -3.19 -14.63
N MET A 18 -5.87 -4.04 -15.65
CA MET A 18 -6.15 -5.46 -15.47
C MET A 18 -4.93 -6.27 -15.82
N LYS A 19 -4.41 -6.98 -14.85
CA LYS A 19 -3.26 -7.83 -15.03
C LYS A 19 -3.71 -9.27 -15.24
N GLU A 20 -2.81 -10.07 -15.83
CA GLU A 20 -3.09 -11.46 -16.17
C GLU A 20 -3.62 -12.26 -14.98
N TRP A 21 -3.00 -12.08 -13.82
CA TRP A 21 -3.41 -12.80 -12.61
C TRP A 21 -4.74 -12.35 -12.03
N GLY A 22 -5.34 -11.31 -12.58
CA GLY A 22 -6.70 -10.95 -12.22
C GLY A 22 -7.70 -12.05 -12.50
N PHE A 23 -7.39 -12.94 -13.43
CA PHE A 23 -8.26 -14.07 -13.72
C PHE A 23 -8.28 -15.12 -12.61
N ALA A 24 -7.38 -15.03 -11.65
CA ALA A 24 -7.40 -15.90 -10.50
C ALA A 24 -8.49 -15.51 -9.51
N GLN A 25 -8.98 -14.29 -9.57
CA GLN A 25 -10.08 -13.85 -8.71
C GLN A 25 -11.39 -14.35 -9.30
N THR A 26 -11.96 -15.36 -8.67
CA THR A 26 -13.19 -16.01 -9.16
C THR A 26 -14.44 -15.51 -8.46
N ASN A 27 -14.30 -14.91 -7.30
CA ASN A 27 -15.42 -14.41 -6.52
C ASN A 27 -15.39 -12.88 -6.49
N PRO A 28 -16.44 -12.20 -6.99
CA PRO A 28 -16.44 -10.73 -7.02
C PRO A 28 -16.47 -10.08 -5.64
N ASN A 29 -16.81 -10.85 -4.60
CA ASN A 29 -16.81 -10.32 -3.23
C ASN A 29 -15.45 -10.40 -2.57
N GLU A 30 -14.48 -11.04 -3.22
CA GLU A 30 -13.12 -11.13 -2.74
C GLU A 30 -12.25 -10.14 -3.51
N GLU A 31 -11.21 -9.66 -2.88
CA GLU A 31 -10.32 -8.69 -3.50
C GLU A 31 -8.91 -9.27 -3.60
N LEU A 32 -8.49 -9.54 -4.83
CA LEU A 32 -7.13 -9.99 -5.06
C LEU A 32 -6.25 -8.77 -5.24
N ALA A 33 -5.12 -8.75 -4.55
CA ALA A 33 -4.17 -7.66 -4.67
C ALA A 33 -2.76 -8.22 -4.69
N GLN A 34 -1.90 -7.57 -5.44
CA GLN A 34 -0.48 -7.83 -5.39
C GLN A 34 0.12 -6.95 -4.31
N VAL A 35 1.01 -7.49 -3.50
CA VAL A 35 1.56 -6.76 -2.36
C VAL A 35 3.03 -6.43 -2.63
N HIS A 36 3.38 -5.18 -2.37
CA HIS A 36 4.74 -4.68 -2.47
C HIS A 36 5.16 -4.17 -1.09
N TYR A 37 6.42 -4.35 -0.74
CA TYR A 37 6.95 -3.94 0.56
C TYR A 37 8.04 -2.91 0.38
N PHE A 38 7.98 -1.87 1.22
CA PHE A 38 9.01 -0.84 1.28
C PHE A 38 9.42 -0.64 2.73
N SER A 39 10.69 -0.39 2.95
CA SER A 39 11.21 -0.08 4.28
C SER A 39 11.68 1.36 4.30
N MET A 40 11.28 2.09 5.33
CA MET A 40 11.68 3.48 5.49
C MET A 40 12.16 3.70 6.92
N LYS A 41 13.35 4.28 7.04
CA LYS A 41 13.89 4.67 8.33
C LYS A 41 13.59 6.14 8.55
N LYS A 42 12.85 6.43 9.61
CA LYS A 42 12.53 7.80 9.97
C LYS A 42 13.47 8.27 11.09
N HIS A 43 14.09 9.43 10.88
CA HIS A 43 14.95 10.05 11.88
C HIS A 43 14.15 11.08 12.64
N GLN A 44 14.19 10.99 13.97
CA GLN A 44 13.50 11.91 14.88
C GLN A 44 14.47 12.38 15.93
N PRO A 45 14.14 13.48 16.65
CA PRO A 45 15.02 13.96 17.72
C PRO A 45 15.30 12.91 18.80
N ASN A 46 14.34 12.01 19.07
CA ASN A 46 14.49 10.97 20.08
C ASN A 46 15.09 9.67 19.54
N GLY A 47 15.45 9.62 18.24
CA GLY A 47 16.09 8.44 17.67
C GLY A 47 15.58 8.09 16.29
N GLU A 48 15.71 6.82 15.93
CA GLU A 48 15.32 6.28 14.63
C GLU A 48 14.25 5.22 14.79
N VAL A 49 13.37 5.15 13.83
CA VAL A 49 12.35 4.09 13.78
C VAL A 49 12.19 3.63 12.34
N ASP A 50 12.08 2.32 12.17
CA ASP A 50 11.87 1.74 10.85
C ASP A 50 10.38 1.50 10.64
N PHE A 51 9.87 1.94 9.50
CA PHE A 51 8.51 1.64 9.07
C PHE A 51 8.56 0.67 7.91
N LEU A 52 7.76 -0.36 7.98
CA LEU A 52 7.49 -1.22 6.84
C LEU A 52 6.19 -0.72 6.20
N ILE A 53 6.28 -0.36 4.93
CA ILE A 53 5.12 0.12 4.20
C ILE A 53 4.66 -0.98 3.25
N ILE A 54 3.43 -1.40 3.41
CA ILE A 54 2.83 -2.42 2.58
C ILE A 54 1.94 -1.74 1.56
N VAL A 55 2.23 -1.93 0.28
CA VAL A 55 1.42 -1.35 -0.79
C VAL A 55 0.65 -2.46 -1.48
N LYS A 56 -0.65 -2.33 -1.49
CA LYS A 56 -1.54 -3.25 -2.19
C LYS A 56 -1.89 -2.66 -3.55
N GLU A 57 -1.60 -3.43 -4.58
CA GLU A 57 -2.02 -3.10 -5.94
C GLU A 57 -3.23 -3.97 -6.24
N PHE A 58 -4.41 -3.36 -6.26
CA PHE A 58 -5.65 -4.11 -6.48
C PHE A 58 -5.73 -4.51 -7.94
N ILE A 59 -5.98 -5.79 -8.17
CA ILE A 59 -6.01 -6.36 -9.52
C ILE A 59 -7.26 -5.86 -10.26
N THR A 60 -8.39 -5.78 -9.54
CA THR A 60 -9.64 -5.25 -10.08
C THR A 60 -10.14 -4.16 -9.14
N PRO A 61 -9.60 -2.94 -9.27
CA PRO A 61 -9.99 -1.87 -8.35
C PRO A 61 -11.46 -1.47 -8.58
N LYS A 62 -12.16 -1.21 -7.48
CA LYS A 62 -13.55 -0.77 -7.54
C LYS A 62 -13.65 0.66 -8.06
N GLU A 63 -12.62 1.46 -7.77
CA GLU A 63 -12.52 2.85 -8.21
C GLU A 63 -11.24 3.01 -9.00
N PRO A 64 -11.28 3.55 -10.23
CA PRO A 64 -10.07 3.73 -11.03
C PRO A 64 -9.02 4.62 -10.38
N THR A 65 -9.45 5.52 -9.48
CA THR A 65 -8.53 6.42 -8.80
C THR A 65 -7.91 5.80 -7.55
N MET A 66 -8.40 4.63 -7.12
CA MET A 66 -7.94 3.97 -5.91
C MET A 66 -7.36 2.60 -6.23
N HIS A 67 -6.39 2.60 -7.13
CA HIS A 67 -5.77 1.38 -7.62
C HIS A 67 -4.73 0.83 -6.64
N PHE A 68 -4.11 1.72 -5.88
CA PHE A 68 -3.06 1.35 -4.92
C PHE A 68 -3.41 1.88 -3.54
N PHE A 69 -3.12 1.06 -2.52
CA PHE A 69 -3.28 1.46 -1.12
C PHE A 69 -2.00 1.14 -0.38
N ALA A 70 -1.39 2.14 0.25
CA ALA A 70 -0.18 2.00 1.05
C ALA A 70 -0.52 2.19 2.52
N GLN A 71 0.06 1.37 3.38
CA GLN A 71 -0.17 1.47 4.82
C GLN A 71 1.10 1.10 5.57
N ALA A 72 1.42 1.89 6.59
CA ALA A 72 2.55 1.59 7.45
C ALA A 72 2.18 0.51 8.47
N ASP A 73 3.20 -0.19 8.96
CA ASP A 73 3.03 -1.25 9.94
C ASP A 73 2.91 -0.74 11.37
N LYS A 74 3.25 0.54 11.61
CA LYS A 74 3.26 1.14 12.94
C LYS A 74 2.39 2.37 12.97
N GLU A 75 1.81 2.64 14.12
CA GLU A 75 1.08 3.87 14.36
C GLU A 75 2.03 4.98 14.78
N THR A 76 1.62 6.22 14.57
CA THR A 76 2.30 7.40 15.06
C THR A 76 1.39 8.13 16.03
N ASN A 77 1.93 9.13 16.75
CA ASN A 77 1.18 9.99 17.65
C ASN A 77 0.44 9.20 18.73
N GLN A 78 1.11 8.19 19.29
CA GLN A 78 0.48 7.21 20.16
C GLN A 78 -0.11 7.79 21.44
N HIS A 79 0.47 8.87 21.96
CA HIS A 79 0.07 9.41 23.25
C HIS A 79 -1.21 10.25 23.21
N THR A 80 -1.52 10.81 22.06
CA THR A 80 -2.69 11.70 21.95
C THR A 80 -3.77 11.13 21.03
N ALA A 81 -3.40 10.79 19.80
CA ALA A 81 -4.37 10.28 18.83
C ALA A 81 -3.66 9.28 17.92
N PRO A 82 -3.61 8.00 18.31
CA PRO A 82 -2.92 7.00 17.50
C PRO A 82 -3.43 7.00 16.07
N TYR A 83 -2.51 7.00 15.13
CA TYR A 83 -2.83 7.11 13.73
C TYR A 83 -1.91 6.20 12.93
N ARG A 84 -2.50 5.37 12.06
CA ARG A 84 -1.73 4.51 11.18
C ARG A 84 -1.59 5.20 9.83
N PRO A 85 -0.37 5.60 9.45
CA PRO A 85 -0.17 6.29 8.18
C PRO A 85 -0.60 5.43 6.99
N CYS A 86 -1.29 6.03 6.06
CA CYS A 86 -1.74 5.34 4.86
C CYS A 86 -1.88 6.33 3.70
N GLY A 87 -2.07 5.79 2.51
CA GLY A 87 -2.27 6.60 1.32
C GLY A 87 -2.92 5.80 0.21
N TRP A 88 -3.67 6.49 -0.63
CA TRP A 88 -4.30 5.94 -1.81
C TRP A 88 -3.79 6.65 -3.05
N GLY A 89 -3.84 5.99 -4.19
CA GLY A 89 -3.44 6.62 -5.43
C GLY A 89 -3.74 5.78 -6.65
N LYS A 90 -3.68 6.41 -7.81
CA LYS A 90 -3.78 5.74 -9.10
C LYS A 90 -2.51 4.96 -9.41
N THR A 91 -1.39 5.40 -8.87
CA THR A 91 -0.09 4.79 -9.08
C THR A 91 0.51 4.41 -7.75
N MET A 92 1.47 3.48 -7.80
CA MET A 92 2.20 3.09 -6.60
C MET A 92 2.93 4.29 -5.99
N LEU A 93 3.48 5.14 -6.84
CA LEU A 93 4.19 6.33 -6.38
C LEU A 93 3.26 7.27 -5.60
N GLU A 94 2.04 7.49 -6.09
CA GLU A 94 1.08 8.34 -5.38
C GLU A 94 0.73 7.78 -4.01
N ALA A 95 0.37 6.49 -3.96
CA ALA A 95 -0.01 5.87 -2.70
C ALA A 95 1.15 5.87 -1.71
N LEU A 96 2.34 5.51 -2.17
CA LEU A 96 3.53 5.47 -1.34
C LEU A 96 3.88 6.87 -0.84
N SER A 97 3.83 7.87 -1.71
CA SER A 97 4.15 9.25 -1.35
C SER A 97 3.19 9.80 -0.29
N GLU A 98 1.91 9.50 -0.44
CA GLU A 98 0.91 9.92 0.54
C GLU A 98 1.15 9.26 1.90
N CYS A 99 1.49 7.97 1.89
CA CYS A 99 1.79 7.25 3.12
C CYS A 99 3.02 7.82 3.81
N ILE A 100 4.09 8.09 3.05
CA ILE A 100 5.32 8.66 3.60
C ILE A 100 5.05 10.05 4.16
N ARG A 101 4.26 10.86 3.46
CA ARG A 101 3.87 12.19 3.94
C ARG A 101 3.12 12.08 5.26
N ALA A 102 2.24 11.09 5.37
CA ALA A 102 1.51 10.85 6.61
C ALA A 102 2.43 10.40 7.75
N ILE A 103 3.46 9.60 7.44
CA ILE A 103 4.46 9.20 8.45
C ILE A 103 5.19 10.41 9.00
N HIS A 104 5.49 11.39 8.15
CA HIS A 104 6.20 12.60 8.59
C HIS A 104 5.30 13.59 9.33
N ARG A 105 3.98 13.44 9.22
CA ARG A 105 3.04 14.39 9.80
C ARG A 105 3.08 14.39 11.32
N PHE A 106 3.24 13.21 11.94
CA PHE A 106 3.24 13.06 13.39
C PHE A 106 4.46 12.28 13.84
N PRO A 107 4.96 12.53 15.07
CA PRO A 107 6.09 11.78 15.59
C PRO A 107 5.69 10.37 15.98
N TYR A 108 6.62 9.44 15.85
CA TYR A 108 6.46 8.11 16.41
C TYR A 108 6.79 8.16 17.89
N GLU A 109 5.88 7.68 18.72
CA GLU A 109 6.01 7.75 20.19
C GLU A 109 5.97 6.37 20.83
N GLY A 110 6.15 5.33 20.04
CA GLY A 110 6.10 3.96 20.51
C GLY A 110 7.44 3.48 21.06
N THR A 111 7.48 2.20 21.39
CA THR A 111 8.63 1.59 22.04
C THR A 111 9.72 1.10 21.10
N GLU A 112 9.48 1.12 19.79
CA GLU A 112 10.43 0.59 18.82
C GLU A 112 11.40 1.64 18.32
N ILE A 113 11.51 2.74 19.03
CA ILE A 113 12.47 3.80 18.72
C ILE A 113 13.86 3.37 19.18
N ARG A 114 14.85 3.60 18.35
CA ARG A 114 16.24 3.29 18.66
C ARG A 114 17.02 4.58 18.75
N ALA A 115 18.03 4.60 19.62
CA ALA A 115 18.90 5.76 19.73
C ALA A 115 19.62 5.96 18.39
N ALA A 116 19.69 7.21 17.93
CA ALA A 116 20.40 7.53 16.71
C ALA A 116 21.89 7.24 16.90
N LYS A 117 22.51 6.67 15.87
CA LYS A 117 23.95 6.44 15.91
C LYS A 117 24.67 7.77 15.77
N ALA A 118 25.66 7.94 16.59
CA ALA A 118 26.49 9.14 16.55
C ALA A 118 27.34 9.17 15.28
#